data_b6cf91545c9fca61b667d5922df55fde
#
_entry.id   b6cf91545c9fca61b667d5922df55fde
#
_cell.length_a   1.000
_cell.length_b   1.000
_cell.length_c   1.000
_cell.angle_alpha   90.00
_cell.angle_beta   90.00
_cell.angle_gamma   90.00
#
_symmetry.space_group_name_H-M   'P 1'
#
loop_
_entity.id
_entity.type
_entity.pdbx_description
1 polymer ?
#
loop_
_entity_poly.entity_id
_entity_poly.type
_entity_poly.pdbx_seq_one_letter_code
_entity_poly.pdbx_strand_id
1 'polypeptide(L)'
;MTPTIEFKGISKFFGNIIALKDISFKVFKGEITALLGDNGAGKSTLIKLLSGVHIPDEGEINLYGNRVKFKSPRDAVNSGIGTVYQDLALQPLMSVSRNFFLGREITRGISLDLKVMNQITKEEMAKLVIDVADPNQPIGTMSGGQRQTLAIARAIYFGAKVLILDEPTSALGQKQQLEVLRTIRKVKELGEIAIIFITHNDMHAKILGDRFTFLNRGRVLASDERANLDMGNLRALMAGGAELDKLETEFGETYK
;
A
#
# COMPACT_ATOMS: atom_id res chain seq x y z
N MET A 1 8.00 -20.29 -6.82
CA MET A 1 8.51 -18.93 -7.11
C MET A 1 9.26 -18.39 -5.91
N THR A 2 10.35 -17.65 -6.12
CA THR A 2 11.05 -16.96 -5.03
C THR A 2 10.23 -15.72 -4.63
N PRO A 3 9.94 -15.50 -3.35
CA PRO A 3 9.21 -14.31 -2.92
C PRO A 3 10.03 -13.03 -3.15
N THR A 4 9.36 -11.96 -3.51
CA THR A 4 9.97 -10.63 -3.60
C THR A 4 10.29 -10.09 -2.22
N ILE A 5 9.33 -10.22 -1.28
CA ILE A 5 9.55 -9.96 0.13
C ILE A 5 9.15 -11.20 0.94
N GLU A 6 9.93 -11.51 1.95
CA GLU A 6 9.62 -12.53 2.94
C GLU A 6 9.88 -11.95 4.35
N PHE A 7 8.84 -11.97 5.17
CA PHE A 7 8.92 -11.68 6.60
C PHE A 7 9.12 -12.99 7.35
N LYS A 8 10.08 -13.02 8.28
CA LYS A 8 10.38 -14.20 9.10
C LYS A 8 10.43 -13.81 10.57
N GLY A 9 9.40 -14.14 11.32
CA GLY A 9 9.34 -13.96 12.76
C GLY A 9 9.47 -12.52 13.22
N ILE A 10 8.96 -11.54 12.44
CA ILE A 10 9.11 -10.12 12.74
C ILE A 10 8.34 -9.75 13.99
N SER A 11 9.04 -9.18 14.96
CA SER A 11 8.43 -8.57 16.15
C SER A 11 8.86 -7.11 16.27
N LYS A 12 7.95 -6.27 16.79
CA LYS A 12 8.20 -4.86 17.10
C LYS A 12 7.55 -4.46 18.41
N PHE A 13 8.35 -3.87 19.28
CA PHE A 13 7.95 -3.41 20.59
C PHE A 13 8.11 -1.89 20.73
N PHE A 14 7.21 -1.24 21.44
CA PHE A 14 7.32 0.17 21.85
C PHE A 14 7.15 0.22 23.38
N GLY A 15 8.29 0.20 24.09
CA GLY A 15 8.28 -0.01 25.54
C GLY A 15 7.61 -1.33 25.90
N ASN A 16 6.53 -1.28 26.68
CA ASN A 16 5.75 -2.45 27.08
C ASN A 16 4.65 -2.83 26.08
N ILE A 17 4.51 -2.08 24.97
CA ILE A 17 3.47 -2.35 23.97
C ILE A 17 4.04 -3.26 22.89
N ILE A 18 3.39 -4.41 22.69
CA ILE A 18 3.67 -5.33 21.59
C ILE A 18 2.87 -4.86 20.38
N ALA A 19 3.55 -4.21 19.43
CA ALA A 19 2.91 -3.72 18.21
C ALA A 19 2.82 -4.81 17.14
N LEU A 20 3.85 -5.68 17.04
CA LEU A 20 3.90 -6.85 16.17
C LEU A 20 4.59 -7.99 16.92
N LYS A 21 4.11 -9.21 16.73
CA LYS A 21 4.70 -10.42 17.32
C LYS A 21 4.67 -11.58 16.34
N ASP A 22 5.87 -12.05 15.98
CA ASP A 22 6.10 -13.25 15.16
C ASP A 22 5.39 -13.21 13.80
N ILE A 23 5.50 -12.07 13.10
CA ILE A 23 4.89 -11.87 11.80
C ILE A 23 5.70 -12.59 10.72
N SER A 24 5.05 -13.52 10.03
CA SER A 24 5.65 -14.27 8.92
C SER A 24 4.67 -14.39 7.76
N PHE A 25 5.03 -13.87 6.59
CA PHE A 25 4.30 -14.04 5.33
C PHE A 25 5.19 -13.68 4.13
N LYS A 26 4.68 -13.89 2.91
CA LYS A 26 5.41 -13.71 1.66
C LYS A 26 4.63 -12.84 0.68
N VAL A 27 5.37 -12.07 -0.11
CA VAL A 27 4.83 -11.23 -1.19
C VAL A 27 5.57 -11.58 -2.47
N PHE A 28 4.85 -11.73 -3.57
CA PHE A 28 5.41 -12.19 -4.84
C PHE A 28 5.29 -11.12 -5.93
N LYS A 29 6.22 -11.16 -6.89
CA LYS A 29 6.23 -10.30 -8.07
C LYS A 29 4.99 -10.56 -8.93
N GLY A 30 4.35 -9.49 -9.41
CA GLY A 30 3.15 -9.58 -10.24
C GLY A 30 1.86 -9.95 -9.49
N GLU A 31 1.94 -10.08 -8.15
CA GLU A 31 0.78 -10.38 -7.30
C GLU A 31 0.42 -9.21 -6.39
N ILE A 32 -0.85 -9.15 -6.02
CA ILE A 32 -1.37 -8.27 -4.99
C ILE A 32 -1.59 -9.07 -3.71
N THR A 33 -0.78 -8.79 -2.70
CA THR A 33 -1.03 -9.29 -1.34
C THR A 33 -1.87 -8.27 -0.59
N ALA A 34 -3.13 -8.61 -0.31
CA ALA A 34 -4.01 -7.81 0.52
C ALA A 34 -3.67 -8.00 1.99
N LEU A 35 -3.27 -6.93 2.66
CA LEU A 35 -3.00 -6.91 4.11
C LEU A 35 -4.22 -6.33 4.81
N LEU A 36 -4.93 -7.17 5.52
CA LEU A 36 -6.21 -6.88 6.15
C LEU A 36 -6.10 -6.89 7.67
N GLY A 37 -7.02 -6.23 8.33
CA GLY A 37 -7.12 -6.18 9.79
C GLY A 37 -7.72 -4.86 10.27
N ASP A 38 -8.24 -4.86 11.49
CA ASP A 38 -8.86 -3.69 12.10
C ASP A 38 -7.87 -2.56 12.45
N ASN A 39 -8.41 -1.44 12.88
CA ASN A 39 -7.61 -0.37 13.44
C ASN A 39 -6.87 -0.90 14.70
N GLY A 40 -5.57 -0.60 14.77
CA GLY A 40 -4.71 -1.14 15.83
C GLY A 40 -4.19 -2.56 15.60
N ALA A 41 -4.53 -3.24 14.50
CA ALA A 41 -4.02 -4.58 14.19
C ALA A 41 -2.50 -4.67 13.94
N GLY A 42 -1.80 -3.53 13.77
CA GLY A 42 -0.36 -3.48 13.50
C GLY A 42 0.03 -3.14 12.07
N LYS A 43 -0.95 -2.92 11.16
CA LYS A 43 -0.71 -2.63 9.73
C LYS A 43 0.26 -1.47 9.52
N SER A 44 0.01 -0.32 10.15
CA SER A 44 0.86 0.87 10.03
C SER A 44 2.27 0.65 10.61
N THR A 45 2.43 -0.18 11.63
CA THR A 45 3.74 -0.55 12.16
C THR A 45 4.51 -1.39 11.14
N LEU A 46 3.84 -2.35 10.50
CA LEU A 46 4.44 -3.18 9.45
C LEU A 46 4.89 -2.35 8.24
N ILE A 47 4.06 -1.38 7.80
CA ILE A 47 4.44 -0.43 6.75
C ILE A 47 5.70 0.34 7.14
N LYS A 48 5.76 0.85 8.37
CA LYS A 48 6.90 1.62 8.87
C LYS A 48 8.18 0.80 8.96
N LEU A 49 8.10 -0.51 9.18
CA LEU A 49 9.24 -1.42 9.08
C LEU A 49 9.72 -1.56 7.63
N LEU A 50 8.80 -1.79 6.69
CA LEU A 50 9.12 -1.92 5.27
C LEU A 50 9.64 -0.62 4.65
N SER A 51 9.06 0.51 5.04
CA SER A 51 9.49 1.82 4.56
C SER A 51 10.76 2.35 5.25
N GLY A 52 11.37 1.58 6.16
CA GLY A 52 12.62 1.95 6.84
C GLY A 52 12.48 3.05 7.90
N VAL A 53 11.25 3.38 8.32
CA VAL A 53 10.99 4.32 9.42
C VAL A 53 11.28 3.67 10.78
N HIS A 54 11.01 2.36 10.89
CA HIS A 54 11.34 1.57 12.07
C HIS A 54 12.21 0.37 11.69
N ILE A 55 12.94 -0.14 12.68
CA ILE A 55 13.73 -1.36 12.57
C ILE A 55 13.01 -2.43 13.40
N PRO A 56 12.87 -3.68 12.89
CA PRO A 56 12.33 -4.78 13.70
C PRO A 56 13.24 -5.06 14.89
N ASP A 57 12.64 -5.44 16.02
CA ASP A 57 13.40 -5.83 17.22
C ASP A 57 13.81 -7.30 17.16
N GLU A 58 12.95 -8.15 16.53
CA GLU A 58 13.22 -9.57 16.30
C GLU A 58 12.87 -9.95 14.85
N GLY A 59 13.43 -11.06 14.39
CA GLY A 59 13.18 -11.59 13.05
C GLY A 59 13.97 -10.92 11.95
N GLU A 60 13.61 -11.20 10.72
CA GLU A 60 14.30 -10.68 9.54
C GLU A 60 13.35 -10.42 8.36
N ILE A 61 13.69 -9.42 7.56
CA ILE A 61 13.04 -9.13 6.29
C ILE A 61 14.02 -9.54 5.19
N ASN A 62 13.56 -10.39 4.26
CA ASN A 62 14.31 -10.74 3.07
C ASN A 62 13.69 -10.05 1.85
N LEU A 63 14.51 -9.45 1.03
CA LEU A 63 14.17 -8.85 -0.26
C LEU A 63 14.91 -9.63 -1.35
N TYR A 64 14.17 -10.25 -2.28
CA TYR A 64 14.73 -11.13 -3.33
C TYR A 64 15.65 -12.23 -2.76
N GLY A 65 15.26 -12.81 -1.63
CA GLY A 65 16.03 -13.87 -0.94
C GLY A 65 17.20 -13.39 -0.10
N ASN A 66 17.55 -12.11 -0.15
CA ASN A 66 18.65 -11.54 0.64
C ASN A 66 18.10 -10.82 1.87
N ARG A 67 18.70 -11.06 3.02
CA ARG A 67 18.37 -10.35 4.25
C ARG A 67 18.68 -8.86 4.10
N VAL A 68 17.69 -8.00 4.39
CA VAL A 68 17.83 -6.54 4.36
C VAL A 68 17.58 -5.94 5.74
N LYS A 69 18.26 -4.82 5.99
CA LYS A 69 18.04 -4.01 7.19
C LYS A 69 18.02 -2.55 6.76
N PHE A 70 16.84 -1.99 6.68
CA PHE A 70 16.68 -0.56 6.38
C PHE A 70 16.99 0.26 7.63
N LYS A 71 17.95 1.16 7.53
CA LYS A 71 18.33 2.10 8.62
C LYS A 71 17.61 3.44 8.46
N SER A 72 17.05 3.69 7.29
CA SER A 72 16.35 4.91 6.93
C SER A 72 15.32 4.67 5.83
N PRO A 73 14.33 5.56 5.64
CA PRO A 73 13.43 5.52 4.50
C PRO A 73 14.15 5.58 3.15
N ARG A 74 15.28 6.27 3.09
CA ARG A 74 16.11 6.35 1.88
C ARG A 74 16.65 4.97 1.48
N ASP A 75 17.04 4.15 2.45
CA ASP A 75 17.55 2.79 2.18
C ASP A 75 16.44 1.91 1.57
N ALA A 76 15.22 2.00 2.10
CA ALA A 76 14.07 1.28 1.57
C ALA A 76 13.75 1.71 0.13
N VAL A 77 13.70 3.02 -0.13
CA VAL A 77 13.47 3.57 -1.48
C VAL A 77 14.59 3.14 -2.45
N ASN A 78 15.85 3.21 -2.05
CA ASN A 78 16.99 2.78 -2.87
C ASN A 78 16.97 1.26 -3.16
N SER A 79 16.33 0.48 -2.29
CA SER A 79 16.11 -0.96 -2.49
C SER A 79 14.88 -1.27 -3.35
N GLY A 80 14.20 -0.25 -3.87
CA GLY A 80 13.02 -0.41 -4.73
C GLY A 80 11.70 -0.57 -3.99
N ILE A 81 11.60 -0.12 -2.73
CA ILE A 81 10.34 -0.08 -1.99
C ILE A 81 9.71 1.31 -2.15
N GLY A 82 8.58 1.37 -2.85
CA GLY A 82 7.75 2.56 -2.97
C GLY A 82 6.55 2.48 -2.02
N THR A 83 6.32 3.52 -1.23
CA THR A 83 5.16 3.60 -0.34
C THR A 83 4.28 4.78 -0.72
N VAL A 84 3.01 4.50 -0.96
CA VAL A 84 1.95 5.50 -1.13
C VAL A 84 1.11 5.45 0.13
N TYR A 85 1.28 6.47 0.96
CA TYR A 85 0.56 6.60 2.22
C TYR A 85 -0.86 7.13 1.99
N GLN A 86 -1.74 6.96 2.97
CA GLN A 86 -3.08 7.51 2.98
C GLN A 86 -3.07 9.04 2.80
N ASP A 87 -2.16 9.74 3.48
CA ASP A 87 -1.82 11.13 3.20
C ASP A 87 -0.74 11.16 2.11
N LEU A 88 -1.11 11.62 0.92
CA LEU A 88 -0.24 11.63 -0.25
C LEU A 88 0.91 12.63 -0.18
N ALA A 89 0.91 13.51 0.81
CA ALA A 89 1.89 14.60 1.00
C ALA A 89 2.09 15.44 -0.29
N LEU A 90 1.02 15.66 -1.07
CA LEU A 90 1.03 16.47 -2.27
C LEU A 90 0.80 17.94 -1.91
N GLN A 91 1.47 18.85 -2.61
CA GLN A 91 1.38 20.28 -2.40
C GLN A 91 0.27 20.86 -3.30
N PRO A 92 -0.91 21.26 -2.75
CA PRO A 92 -2.11 21.57 -3.55
C PRO A 92 -1.92 22.70 -4.57
N LEU A 93 -1.12 23.71 -4.23
CA LEU A 93 -0.87 24.88 -5.08
C LEU A 93 0.27 24.65 -6.10
N MET A 94 1.03 23.57 -5.96
CA MET A 94 2.10 23.24 -6.88
C MET A 94 1.54 22.48 -8.08
N SER A 95 2.16 22.65 -9.25
CA SER A 95 1.73 21.97 -10.47
C SER A 95 1.81 20.45 -10.36
N VAL A 96 1.04 19.76 -11.19
CA VAL A 96 1.01 18.28 -11.27
C VAL A 96 2.41 17.74 -11.52
N SER A 97 3.13 18.26 -12.52
CA SER A 97 4.48 17.83 -12.87
C SER A 97 5.50 18.11 -11.76
N ARG A 98 5.41 19.23 -11.08
CA ARG A 98 6.30 19.51 -9.95
C ARG A 98 6.01 18.61 -8.74
N ASN A 99 4.76 18.25 -8.49
CA ASN A 99 4.43 17.24 -7.48
C ASN A 99 4.97 15.86 -7.87
N PHE A 100 4.90 15.50 -9.16
CA PHE A 100 5.43 14.22 -9.64
C PHE A 100 6.94 14.11 -9.38
N PHE A 101 7.70 15.16 -9.63
CA PHE A 101 9.15 15.20 -9.49
C PHE A 101 9.66 15.76 -8.16
N LEU A 102 8.79 16.07 -7.20
CA LEU A 102 9.17 16.72 -5.95
C LEU A 102 10.31 15.98 -5.23
N GLY A 103 11.45 16.68 -5.05
CA GLY A 103 12.68 16.15 -4.47
C GLY A 103 13.54 15.32 -5.42
N ARG A 104 13.16 15.22 -6.70
CA ARG A 104 13.90 14.56 -7.80
C ARG A 104 13.69 15.30 -9.13
N GLU A 105 13.69 16.62 -9.05
CA GLU A 105 13.43 17.51 -10.18
C GLU A 105 14.47 17.34 -11.28
N ILE A 106 14.01 17.37 -12.54
CA ILE A 106 14.89 17.40 -13.69
C ILE A 106 15.35 18.84 -13.91
N THR A 107 16.66 19.04 -14.01
CA THR A 107 17.27 20.36 -14.17
C THR A 107 18.04 20.47 -15.47
N ARG A 108 18.04 21.69 -16.03
CA ARG A 108 18.91 22.11 -17.14
C ARG A 108 19.79 23.25 -16.64
N GLY A 109 21.01 22.92 -16.22
CA GLY A 109 21.87 23.83 -15.49
C GLY A 109 21.29 24.13 -14.09
N ILE A 110 21.04 25.39 -13.78
CA ILE A 110 20.49 25.85 -12.50
C ILE A 110 18.96 25.96 -12.48
N SER A 111 18.31 25.75 -13.62
CA SER A 111 16.86 25.89 -13.75
C SER A 111 16.18 24.55 -13.91
N LEU A 112 14.89 24.46 -13.54
CA LEU A 112 14.07 23.28 -13.76
C LEU A 112 13.77 23.11 -15.27
N ASP A 113 13.89 21.90 -15.79
CA ASP A 113 13.43 21.57 -17.13
C ASP A 113 11.95 21.15 -17.10
N LEU A 114 11.09 22.18 -16.97
CA LEU A 114 9.64 21.96 -16.90
C LEU A 114 9.08 21.31 -18.16
N LYS A 115 9.69 21.50 -19.33
CA LYS A 115 9.22 20.89 -20.58
C LYS A 115 9.35 19.37 -20.52
N VAL A 116 10.53 18.89 -20.12
CA VAL A 116 10.79 17.45 -19.97
C VAL A 116 9.94 16.86 -18.85
N MET A 117 9.88 17.53 -17.70
CA MET A 117 9.05 17.10 -16.56
C MET A 117 7.57 16.97 -16.94
N ASN A 118 7.02 17.95 -17.67
CA ASN A 118 5.63 17.94 -18.12
C ASN A 118 5.35 16.77 -19.08
N GLN A 119 6.26 16.54 -20.03
CA GLN A 119 6.12 15.44 -20.99
C GLN A 119 6.13 14.09 -20.29
N ILE A 120 7.11 13.83 -19.43
CA ILE A 120 7.22 12.57 -18.69
C ILE A 120 5.98 12.37 -17.80
N THR A 121 5.52 13.42 -17.11
CA THR A 121 4.33 13.31 -16.27
C THR A 121 3.10 12.89 -17.06
N LYS A 122 2.88 13.47 -18.25
CA LYS A 122 1.77 13.06 -19.14
C LYS A 122 1.90 11.60 -19.56
N GLU A 123 3.09 11.19 -19.99
CA GLU A 123 3.35 9.83 -20.46
C GLU A 123 3.13 8.79 -19.36
N GLU A 124 3.65 9.05 -18.15
CA GLU A 124 3.52 8.12 -17.03
C GLU A 124 2.08 8.01 -16.51
N MET A 125 1.35 9.13 -16.47
CA MET A 125 -0.07 9.12 -16.10
C MET A 125 -0.93 8.41 -17.15
N ALA A 126 -0.63 8.61 -18.43
CA ALA A 126 -1.35 7.94 -19.53
C ALA A 126 -1.18 6.41 -19.51
N LYS A 127 -0.02 5.89 -19.08
CA LYS A 127 0.20 4.44 -18.88
C LYS A 127 -0.78 3.84 -17.88
N LEU A 128 -1.24 4.63 -16.91
CA LEU A 128 -2.21 4.25 -15.90
C LEU A 128 -3.64 4.72 -16.23
N VAL A 129 -3.89 5.05 -17.51
CA VAL A 129 -5.22 5.42 -18.03
C VAL A 129 -5.76 6.73 -17.45
N ILE A 130 -4.87 7.63 -17.05
CA ILE A 130 -5.23 8.99 -16.63
C ILE A 130 -4.67 10.01 -17.63
N ASP A 131 -5.56 10.72 -18.30
CA ASP A 131 -5.16 11.85 -19.13
C ASP A 131 -4.95 13.10 -18.26
N VAL A 132 -3.77 13.69 -18.35
CA VAL A 132 -3.41 14.97 -17.74
C VAL A 132 -3.38 16.03 -18.83
N ALA A 133 -4.48 16.74 -19.00
CA ALA A 133 -4.62 17.75 -20.05
C ALA A 133 -3.53 18.83 -19.92
N ASP A 134 -3.35 19.38 -18.71
CA ASP A 134 -2.31 20.37 -18.41
C ASP A 134 -1.47 19.98 -17.18
N PRO A 135 -0.22 19.54 -17.36
CA PRO A 135 0.68 19.24 -16.24
C PRO A 135 1.08 20.45 -15.40
N ASN A 136 0.84 21.68 -15.90
CA ASN A 136 1.12 22.89 -15.14
C ASN A 136 -0.04 23.32 -14.24
N GLN A 137 -1.22 22.71 -14.37
CA GLN A 137 -2.34 23.00 -13.46
C GLN A 137 -1.97 22.66 -12.01
N PRO A 138 -2.46 23.40 -11.02
CA PRO A 138 -2.31 23.06 -9.61
C PRO A 138 -2.90 21.68 -9.31
N ILE A 139 -2.19 20.83 -8.58
CA ILE A 139 -2.68 19.45 -8.30
C ILE A 139 -3.95 19.44 -7.47
N GLY A 140 -4.22 20.51 -6.72
CA GLY A 140 -5.46 20.68 -5.97
C GLY A 140 -6.72 20.69 -6.84
N THR A 141 -6.60 20.95 -8.17
CA THR A 141 -7.72 20.92 -9.12
C THR A 141 -8.06 19.49 -9.60
N MET A 142 -7.19 18.51 -9.33
CA MET A 142 -7.41 17.13 -9.70
C MET A 142 -8.36 16.42 -8.71
N SER A 143 -9.09 15.42 -9.21
CA SER A 143 -9.89 14.54 -8.34
C SER A 143 -9.01 13.75 -7.36
N GLY A 144 -9.60 13.27 -6.25
CA GLY A 144 -8.88 12.41 -5.30
C GLY A 144 -8.28 11.17 -5.95
N GLY A 145 -9.03 10.51 -6.86
CA GLY A 145 -8.56 9.34 -7.61
C GLY A 145 -7.37 9.67 -8.52
N GLN A 146 -7.42 10.80 -9.21
CA GLN A 146 -6.29 11.26 -10.04
C GLN A 146 -5.04 11.55 -9.22
N ARG A 147 -5.19 12.20 -8.05
CA ARG A 147 -4.07 12.44 -7.13
C ARG A 147 -3.46 11.14 -6.62
N GLN A 148 -4.30 10.16 -6.29
CA GLN A 148 -3.84 8.83 -5.88
C GLN A 148 -3.07 8.13 -6.99
N THR A 149 -3.58 8.18 -8.23
CA THR A 149 -2.90 7.61 -9.40
C THR A 149 -1.55 8.30 -9.66
N LEU A 150 -1.47 9.62 -9.49
CA LEU A 150 -0.20 10.34 -9.61
C LEU A 150 0.84 9.83 -8.60
N ALA A 151 0.46 9.62 -7.35
CA ALA A 151 1.37 9.10 -6.33
C ALA A 151 1.84 7.67 -6.66
N ILE A 152 0.96 6.84 -7.21
CA ILE A 152 1.28 5.48 -7.70
C ILE A 152 2.25 5.57 -8.88
N ALA A 153 1.93 6.35 -9.91
CA ALA A 153 2.76 6.55 -11.10
C ALA A 153 4.16 7.06 -10.72
N ARG A 154 4.23 8.03 -9.83
CA ARG A 154 5.48 8.57 -9.28
C ARG A 154 6.33 7.48 -8.64
N ALA A 155 5.76 6.65 -7.76
CA ALA A 155 6.49 5.58 -7.08
C ALA A 155 7.08 4.59 -8.11
N ILE A 156 6.31 4.21 -9.12
CA ILE A 156 6.72 3.28 -10.19
C ILE A 156 7.82 3.90 -11.05
N TYR A 157 7.64 5.13 -11.50
CA TYR A 157 8.63 5.85 -12.33
C TYR A 157 9.99 5.95 -11.64
N PHE A 158 10.00 6.17 -10.33
CA PHE A 158 11.23 6.23 -9.55
C PHE A 158 11.76 4.85 -9.10
N GLY A 159 11.28 3.77 -9.71
CA GLY A 159 11.91 2.46 -9.64
C GLY A 159 11.36 1.54 -8.55
N ALA A 160 10.14 1.77 -8.07
CA ALA A 160 9.51 0.83 -7.15
C ALA A 160 9.36 -0.56 -7.80
N LYS A 161 9.90 -1.57 -7.13
CA LYS A 161 9.72 -2.99 -7.41
C LYS A 161 8.73 -3.64 -6.45
N VAL A 162 8.59 -3.04 -5.28
CA VAL A 162 7.56 -3.31 -4.30
C VAL A 162 6.78 -2.04 -4.07
N LEU A 163 5.47 -2.10 -4.25
CA LEU A 163 4.58 -0.96 -4.08
C LEU A 163 3.66 -1.23 -2.88
N ILE A 164 3.82 -0.42 -1.84
CA ILE A 164 2.95 -0.44 -0.66
C ILE A 164 1.90 0.64 -0.83
N LEU A 165 0.63 0.24 -0.76
CA LEU A 165 -0.53 1.12 -0.87
C LEU A 165 -1.29 1.11 0.46
N ASP A 166 -1.19 2.19 1.21
CA ASP A 166 -1.80 2.32 2.53
C ASP A 166 -3.16 3.01 2.43
N GLU A 167 -4.24 2.22 2.56
CA GLU A 167 -5.63 2.66 2.48
C GLU A 167 -5.93 3.55 1.25
N PRO A 168 -5.53 3.17 0.03
CA PRO A 168 -5.51 4.06 -1.13
C PRO A 168 -6.90 4.48 -1.62
N THR A 169 -7.97 3.86 -1.13
CA THR A 169 -9.36 4.17 -1.47
C THR A 169 -10.12 4.83 -0.33
N SER A 170 -9.48 5.04 0.83
CA SER A 170 -10.10 5.72 1.96
C SER A 170 -10.37 7.20 1.62
N ALA A 171 -11.41 7.77 2.22
CA ALA A 171 -11.83 9.17 2.00
C ALA A 171 -12.14 9.56 0.55
N LEU A 172 -12.34 8.60 -0.36
CA LEU A 172 -12.71 8.81 -1.75
C LEU A 172 -14.19 8.46 -1.99
N GLY A 173 -14.86 9.22 -2.87
CA GLY A 173 -16.19 8.85 -3.35
C GLY A 173 -16.15 7.58 -4.23
N GLN A 174 -17.27 6.86 -4.33
CA GLN A 174 -17.34 5.56 -5.01
C GLN A 174 -16.72 5.55 -6.42
N LYS A 175 -17.01 6.58 -7.24
CA LYS A 175 -16.42 6.69 -8.58
C LYS A 175 -14.90 6.77 -8.55
N GLN A 176 -14.36 7.56 -7.63
CA GLN A 176 -12.91 7.74 -7.47
C GLN A 176 -12.24 6.46 -6.94
N GLN A 177 -12.91 5.73 -6.03
CA GLN A 177 -12.44 4.42 -5.55
C GLN A 177 -12.28 3.43 -6.73
N LEU A 178 -13.29 3.36 -7.62
CA LEU A 178 -13.23 2.50 -8.80
C LEU A 178 -12.09 2.89 -9.75
N GLU A 179 -11.82 4.19 -9.92
CA GLU A 179 -10.67 4.68 -10.71
C GLU A 179 -9.34 4.19 -10.12
N VAL A 180 -9.17 4.31 -8.80
CA VAL A 180 -7.96 3.82 -8.10
C VAL A 180 -7.82 2.30 -8.19
N LEU A 181 -8.89 1.53 -8.01
CA LEU A 181 -8.85 0.08 -8.13
C LEU A 181 -8.45 -0.36 -9.56
N ARG A 182 -8.95 0.33 -10.60
CA ARG A 182 -8.54 0.09 -12.00
C ARG A 182 -7.06 0.40 -12.21
N THR A 183 -6.56 1.49 -11.63
CA THR A 183 -5.14 1.84 -11.66
C THR A 183 -4.29 0.75 -11.04
N ILE A 184 -4.64 0.29 -9.83
CA ILE A 184 -3.90 -0.78 -9.13
C ILE A 184 -3.90 -2.08 -9.96
N ARG A 185 -5.05 -2.43 -10.54
CA ARG A 185 -5.15 -3.59 -11.43
C ARG A 185 -4.25 -3.45 -12.65
N LYS A 186 -4.20 -2.26 -13.26
CA LYS A 186 -3.31 -1.97 -14.39
C LYS A 186 -1.84 -2.13 -14.02
N VAL A 187 -1.43 -1.65 -12.85
CA VAL A 187 -0.06 -1.86 -12.33
C VAL A 187 0.25 -3.35 -12.15
N LYS A 188 -0.69 -4.12 -11.62
CA LYS A 188 -0.54 -5.58 -11.51
C LYS A 188 -0.34 -6.24 -12.88
N GLU A 189 -1.12 -5.85 -13.90
CA GLU A 189 -1.06 -6.39 -15.25
C GLU A 189 0.32 -6.18 -15.92
N LEU A 190 1.11 -5.19 -15.48
CA LEU A 190 2.50 -5.03 -15.93
C LEU A 190 3.40 -6.21 -15.50
N GLY A 191 3.00 -6.95 -14.45
CA GLY A 191 3.68 -8.17 -14.01
C GLY A 191 5.04 -7.98 -13.33
N GLU A 192 5.51 -6.73 -13.22
CA GLU A 192 6.87 -6.42 -12.76
C GLU A 192 6.96 -6.02 -11.29
N ILE A 193 5.84 -5.66 -10.66
CA ILE A 193 5.78 -5.06 -9.34
C ILE A 193 5.06 -6.00 -8.37
N ALA A 194 5.62 -6.18 -7.19
CA ALA A 194 4.95 -6.83 -6.06
C ALA A 194 4.13 -5.77 -5.31
N ILE A 195 2.83 -6.00 -5.11
CA ILE A 195 1.94 -5.00 -4.50
C ILE A 195 1.48 -5.48 -3.13
N ILE A 196 1.66 -4.65 -2.12
CA ILE A 196 1.05 -4.81 -0.80
C ILE A 196 -0.10 -3.79 -0.71
N PHE A 197 -1.33 -4.30 -0.76
CA PHE A 197 -2.54 -3.50 -0.74
C PHE A 197 -3.17 -3.57 0.66
N ILE A 198 -3.08 -2.48 1.40
CA ILE A 198 -3.59 -2.40 2.76
C ILE A 198 -4.95 -1.75 2.73
N THR A 199 -5.93 -2.42 3.28
CA THR A 199 -7.30 -1.89 3.36
C THR A 199 -8.09 -2.57 4.48
N HIS A 200 -9.08 -1.86 5.01
CA HIS A 200 -10.13 -2.42 5.87
C HIS A 200 -11.40 -2.77 5.07
N ASN A 201 -11.42 -2.50 3.76
CA ASN A 201 -12.55 -2.80 2.87
C ASN A 201 -12.37 -4.20 2.25
N ASP A 202 -13.16 -5.15 2.75
CA ASP A 202 -13.16 -6.55 2.30
C ASP A 202 -13.48 -6.72 0.82
N MET A 203 -14.40 -5.89 0.30
CA MET A 203 -14.79 -5.94 -1.12
C MET A 203 -13.65 -5.51 -2.04
N HIS A 204 -12.94 -4.43 -1.70
CA HIS A 204 -11.78 -3.98 -2.48
C HIS A 204 -10.66 -5.01 -2.45
N ALA A 205 -10.37 -5.57 -1.27
CA ALA A 205 -9.42 -6.66 -1.14
C ALA A 205 -9.82 -7.87 -2.00
N LYS A 206 -11.09 -8.27 -1.96
CA LYS A 206 -11.63 -9.38 -2.76
C LYS A 206 -11.50 -9.14 -4.26
N ILE A 207 -11.70 -7.91 -4.73
CA ILE A 207 -11.61 -7.57 -6.16
C ILE A 207 -10.17 -7.69 -6.66
N LEU A 208 -9.20 -7.21 -5.89
CA LEU A 208 -7.81 -7.04 -6.33
C LEU A 208 -6.86 -8.15 -5.87
N GLY A 209 -7.03 -8.68 -4.65
CA GLY A 209 -6.06 -9.55 -3.98
C GLY A 209 -5.90 -10.92 -4.65
N ASP A 210 -4.68 -11.36 -4.77
CA ASP A 210 -4.29 -12.74 -5.12
C ASP A 210 -3.99 -13.54 -3.87
N ARG A 211 -3.38 -12.89 -2.88
CA ARG A 211 -3.07 -13.39 -1.55
C ARG A 211 -3.65 -12.49 -0.49
N PHE A 212 -3.95 -13.06 0.67
CA PHE A 212 -4.54 -12.34 1.78
C PHE A 212 -3.75 -12.65 3.04
N THR A 213 -3.40 -11.63 3.79
CA THR A 213 -2.76 -11.74 5.10
C THR A 213 -3.60 -10.96 6.10
N PHE A 214 -4.08 -11.65 7.13
CA PHE A 214 -4.93 -11.07 8.17
C PHE A 214 -4.11 -10.79 9.41
N LEU A 215 -4.08 -9.52 9.80
CA LEU A 215 -3.48 -9.08 11.06
C LEU A 215 -4.56 -8.83 12.11
N ASN A 216 -4.34 -9.35 13.31
CA ASN A 216 -5.12 -9.00 14.49
C ASN A 216 -4.17 -8.87 15.68
N ARG A 217 -4.30 -7.75 16.41
CA ARG A 217 -3.51 -7.46 17.64
C ARG A 217 -2.02 -7.78 17.48
N GLY A 218 -1.45 -7.37 16.35
CA GLY A 218 -0.03 -7.54 16.05
C GLY A 218 0.40 -8.96 15.66
N ARG A 219 -0.52 -9.87 15.34
CA ARG A 219 -0.23 -11.24 14.89
C ARG A 219 -0.88 -11.54 13.55
N VAL A 220 -0.30 -12.47 12.79
CA VAL A 220 -0.94 -13.03 11.59
C VAL A 220 -1.91 -14.11 12.04
N LEU A 221 -3.20 -13.93 11.76
CA LEU A 221 -4.23 -14.96 11.99
C LEU A 221 -4.26 -15.97 10.86
N ALA A 222 -4.17 -15.48 9.63
CA ALA A 222 -4.18 -16.31 8.43
C ALA A 222 -3.37 -15.60 7.33
N SER A 223 -2.69 -16.38 6.50
CA SER A 223 -2.02 -15.89 5.31
C SER A 223 -2.07 -16.98 4.24
N ASP A 224 -2.85 -16.75 3.16
CA ASP A 224 -3.05 -17.75 2.13
C ASP A 224 -3.40 -17.13 0.76
N GLU A 225 -3.39 -17.99 -0.26
CA GLU A 225 -3.82 -17.65 -1.61
C GLU A 225 -5.35 -17.54 -1.68
N ARG A 226 -5.82 -16.71 -2.60
CA ARG A 226 -7.25 -16.51 -2.83
C ARG A 226 -8.03 -17.81 -3.05
N ALA A 227 -7.42 -18.79 -3.73
CA ALA A 227 -8.05 -20.06 -4.03
C ALA A 227 -8.36 -20.90 -2.79
N ASN A 228 -7.63 -20.69 -1.69
CA ASN A 228 -7.74 -21.46 -0.45
C ASN A 228 -8.61 -20.79 0.60
N LEU A 229 -9.06 -19.54 0.37
CA LEU A 229 -9.82 -18.76 1.35
C LEU A 229 -11.32 -18.82 1.05
N ASP A 230 -12.09 -19.31 2.03
CA ASP A 230 -13.53 -19.11 2.06
C ASP A 230 -13.82 -17.63 2.41
N MET A 231 -14.45 -16.93 1.48
CA MET A 231 -14.77 -15.51 1.63
C MET A 231 -15.84 -15.24 2.71
N GLY A 232 -16.59 -16.25 3.14
CA GLY A 232 -17.48 -16.16 4.30
C GLY A 232 -16.68 -16.07 5.61
N ASN A 233 -15.67 -16.91 5.75
CA ASN A 233 -14.74 -16.88 6.88
C ASN A 233 -13.88 -15.61 6.91
N LEU A 234 -13.66 -14.95 5.77
CA LEU A 234 -12.90 -13.71 5.65
C LEU A 234 -13.54 -12.58 6.48
N ARG A 235 -14.85 -12.42 6.38
CA ARG A 235 -15.61 -11.44 7.17
C ARG A 235 -15.57 -11.75 8.66
N ALA A 236 -15.70 -13.02 9.03
CA ALA A 236 -15.61 -13.45 10.42
C ALA A 236 -14.22 -13.17 11.00
N LEU A 237 -13.16 -13.38 10.23
CA LEU A 237 -11.78 -13.05 10.63
C LEU A 237 -11.54 -11.53 10.76
N MET A 238 -12.14 -10.73 9.86
CA MET A 238 -12.02 -9.26 9.90
C MET A 238 -12.84 -8.63 11.02
N ALA A 239 -14.04 -9.12 11.27
CA ALA A 239 -14.97 -8.57 12.23
C ALA A 239 -14.70 -9.01 13.69
N GLY A 240 -13.55 -9.67 13.94
CA GLY A 240 -13.28 -10.21 15.27
C GLY A 240 -14.26 -11.33 15.67
N GLY A 241 -14.77 -12.08 14.70
CA GLY A 241 -15.74 -13.18 14.71
C GLY A 241 -16.39 -13.54 16.05
N ALA A 242 -15.56 -13.85 17.06
CA ALA A 242 -16.02 -14.20 18.40
C ALA A 242 -16.60 -13.01 19.23
N GLU A 243 -16.31 -11.77 18.87
CA GLU A 243 -16.87 -10.59 19.58
C GLU A 243 -18.22 -10.19 18.98
N LEU A 244 -18.43 -10.35 17.68
CA LEU A 244 -19.73 -10.13 17.04
C LEU A 244 -20.75 -11.22 17.45
N ASP A 245 -20.34 -12.48 17.47
CA ASP A 245 -21.21 -13.58 17.94
C ASP A 245 -21.62 -13.39 19.41
N LYS A 246 -20.75 -12.83 20.25
CA LYS A 246 -21.09 -12.45 21.64
C LYS A 246 -22.08 -11.30 21.69
N LEU A 247 -21.86 -10.24 20.89
CA LEU A 247 -22.76 -9.08 20.85
C LEU A 247 -24.12 -9.47 20.25
N GLU A 248 -24.18 -10.30 19.22
CA GLU A 248 -25.43 -10.83 18.68
C GLU A 248 -26.18 -11.69 19.71
N THR A 249 -25.45 -12.44 20.53
CA THR A 249 -26.05 -13.21 21.64
C THR A 249 -26.57 -12.29 22.75
N GLU A 250 -25.76 -11.31 23.15
CA GLU A 250 -26.15 -10.32 24.18
C GLU A 250 -27.34 -9.45 23.73
N PHE A 251 -27.35 -8.97 22.48
CA PHE A 251 -28.46 -8.18 21.97
C PHE A 251 -29.67 -9.03 21.58
N GLY A 252 -29.45 -10.27 21.12
CA GLY A 252 -30.54 -11.22 20.83
C GLY A 252 -31.32 -11.69 22.04
N GLU A 253 -30.70 -11.73 23.21
CA GLU A 253 -31.39 -12.04 24.50
C GLU A 253 -32.17 -10.84 25.05
N THR A 254 -31.83 -9.61 24.67
CA THR A 254 -32.48 -8.38 25.17
C THR A 254 -33.83 -8.10 24.50
N TYR A 255 -34.14 -8.75 23.37
CA TYR A 255 -35.36 -8.57 22.57
C TYR A 255 -36.28 -9.81 22.56
N LYS A 256 -36.08 -10.76 23.47
CA LYS A 256 -37.03 -11.84 23.79
C LYS A 256 -37.68 -11.58 25.15
#